data_ef0d3f0f5f82dcd2eb57f4f2b704b813
#
_entry.id   ef0d3f0f5f82dcd2eb57f4f2b704b813
#
_cell.length_a   1.000
_cell.length_b   1.000
_cell.length_c   1.000
_cell.angle_alpha   90.00
_cell.angle_beta   90.00
_cell.angle_gamma   90.00
#
_symmetry.space_group_name_H-M   'P 1'
#
loop_
_entity.id
_entity.type
_entity.pdbx_description
1 polymer ?
#
loop_
_entity_poly.entity_id
_entity_poly.type
_entity_poly.pdbx_seq_one_letter_code
_entity_poly.pdbx_strand_id
1 'polypeptide(L)'
;MYDAIVIGAGPAGYVSAIKMAHLGLKVLAVEKEHAGGTCTNRGCIPTKALLVAAELYNEVRRKGPKIGISASELSYNFEKIRKHMQRAITTSRKGVEYLFKKNGVEYIKGEAVVEKPGVVKVGENKFEAKNILIATGSVPTLFPPFNEVEGIWTSDDVFNMESLPKSILIVGGGVIGVEMASFFAMLGVKTYIVEIMDHILPAEDDDVAEVLRKALRDIGVDIFESSKVKAVDRKGEGFVVNVETPKETLDIEVEKVLISVGRRPLIGEDVRAIGVRVEKGIVTDESLRTNIDGIYAA
;
A
#
# COMPACT_ATOMS: atom_id res chain seq x y z
N MET A 1 -1.25 20.53 -27.99
CA MET A 1 -2.48 20.16 -27.22
C MET A 1 -2.63 18.64 -27.26
N TYR A 2 -2.94 18.00 -26.14
CA TYR A 2 -3.24 16.57 -26.00
C TYR A 2 -4.76 16.34 -26.03
N ASP A 3 -5.16 15.09 -26.32
CA ASP A 3 -6.55 14.68 -26.13
C ASP A 3 -6.83 14.39 -24.65
N ALA A 4 -5.82 13.86 -23.93
CA ALA A 4 -5.89 13.63 -22.48
C ALA A 4 -4.52 13.82 -21.79
N ILE A 5 -4.56 14.40 -20.58
CA ILE A 5 -3.46 14.35 -19.62
C ILE A 5 -3.90 13.49 -18.44
N VAL A 6 -3.06 12.52 -18.07
CA VAL A 6 -3.27 11.62 -16.91
C VAL A 6 -2.32 12.01 -15.81
N ILE A 7 -2.85 12.40 -14.65
CA ILE A 7 -2.09 12.78 -13.48
C ILE A 7 -2.00 11.60 -12.51
N GLY A 8 -0.79 11.03 -12.42
CA GLY A 8 -0.49 9.79 -11.70
C GLY A 8 -0.36 8.60 -12.64
N ALA A 9 0.72 7.83 -12.49
CA ALA A 9 1.01 6.64 -13.28
C ALA A 9 0.86 5.34 -12.44
N GLY A 10 -0.04 5.34 -11.46
CA GLY A 10 -0.49 4.14 -10.76
C GLY A 10 -1.41 3.28 -11.63
N PRO A 11 -1.97 2.17 -11.09
CA PRO A 11 -2.83 1.25 -11.85
C PRO A 11 -3.96 1.94 -12.62
N ALA A 12 -4.68 2.85 -11.99
CA ALA A 12 -5.73 3.62 -12.68
C ALA A 12 -5.15 4.46 -13.82
N GLY A 13 -4.04 5.17 -13.58
CA GLY A 13 -3.46 6.09 -14.55
C GLY A 13 -2.77 5.39 -15.73
N TYR A 14 -1.84 4.44 -15.48
CA TYR A 14 -1.12 3.82 -16.60
C TYR A 14 -2.02 2.94 -17.47
N VAL A 15 -3.00 2.23 -16.89
CA VAL A 15 -3.94 1.42 -17.66
C VAL A 15 -4.81 2.31 -18.53
N SER A 16 -5.34 3.41 -17.97
CA SER A 16 -6.16 4.37 -18.72
C SER A 16 -5.37 5.05 -19.84
N ALA A 17 -4.13 5.50 -19.57
CA ALA A 17 -3.28 6.15 -20.56
C ALA A 17 -2.99 5.22 -21.75
N ILE A 18 -2.63 3.97 -21.48
CA ILE A 18 -2.38 2.96 -22.53
C ILE A 18 -3.66 2.67 -23.31
N LYS A 19 -4.80 2.53 -22.61
CA LYS A 19 -6.09 2.29 -23.28
C LYS A 19 -6.50 3.45 -24.17
N MET A 20 -6.35 4.68 -23.72
CA MET A 20 -6.62 5.88 -24.52
C MET A 20 -5.71 5.94 -25.75
N ALA A 21 -4.42 5.64 -25.62
CA ALA A 21 -3.49 5.58 -26.74
C ALA A 21 -3.89 4.50 -27.76
N HIS A 22 -4.34 3.31 -27.33
CA HIS A 22 -4.88 2.27 -28.24
C HIS A 22 -6.13 2.72 -28.99
N LEU A 23 -6.88 3.69 -28.46
CA LEU A 23 -8.02 4.30 -29.15
C LEU A 23 -7.63 5.46 -30.06
N GLY A 24 -6.35 5.70 -30.28
CA GLY A 24 -5.80 6.70 -31.18
C GLY A 24 -5.70 8.10 -30.56
N LEU A 25 -5.89 8.25 -29.24
CA LEU A 25 -5.78 9.53 -28.58
C LEU A 25 -4.31 9.88 -28.30
N LYS A 26 -3.97 11.18 -28.39
CA LYS A 26 -2.69 11.72 -27.97
C LYS A 26 -2.69 11.94 -26.48
N VAL A 27 -1.89 11.14 -25.74
CA VAL A 27 -1.91 11.10 -24.27
C VAL A 27 -0.57 11.50 -23.68
N LEU A 28 -0.63 12.35 -22.64
CA LEU A 28 0.48 12.64 -21.73
C LEU A 28 0.17 12.02 -20.35
N ALA A 29 1.09 11.22 -19.82
CA ALA A 29 1.06 10.74 -18.45
C ALA A 29 2.12 11.49 -17.62
N VAL A 30 1.73 11.99 -16.44
CA VAL A 30 2.61 12.71 -15.52
C VAL A 30 2.65 11.98 -14.19
N GLU A 31 3.86 11.68 -13.70
CA GLU A 31 4.05 10.97 -12.41
C GLU A 31 5.18 11.63 -11.61
N LYS A 32 4.93 11.94 -10.36
CA LYS A 32 5.90 12.64 -9.50
C LYS A 32 7.06 11.76 -9.02
N GLU A 33 6.80 10.47 -8.80
CA GLU A 33 7.78 9.55 -8.23
C GLU A 33 8.23 8.49 -9.24
N HIS A 34 7.42 7.44 -9.39
CA HIS A 34 7.77 6.29 -10.24
C HIS A 34 6.53 5.70 -10.89
N ALA A 35 6.67 5.34 -12.17
CA ALA A 35 5.65 4.60 -12.90
C ALA A 35 5.22 3.33 -12.17
N GLY A 36 3.93 2.97 -12.24
CA GLY A 36 3.32 1.86 -11.54
C GLY A 36 2.68 2.21 -10.21
N GLY A 37 2.94 3.43 -9.67
CA GLY A 37 2.32 3.95 -8.45
C GLY A 37 2.53 3.08 -7.22
N THR A 38 1.64 3.18 -6.26
CA THR A 38 1.72 2.44 -4.98
C THR A 38 1.81 0.93 -5.19
N CYS A 39 0.95 0.34 -6.00
CA CYS A 39 0.90 -1.11 -6.19
C CYS A 39 2.26 -1.69 -6.63
N THR A 40 2.91 -1.06 -7.60
CA THR A 40 4.20 -1.52 -8.13
C THR A 40 5.36 -1.24 -7.18
N ASN A 41 5.38 -0.08 -6.54
CA ASN A 41 6.57 0.41 -5.84
C ASN A 41 6.58 0.18 -4.33
N ARG A 42 5.39 0.19 -3.67
CA ARG A 42 5.24 0.07 -2.21
C ARG A 42 3.88 -0.55 -1.80
N GLY A 43 3.42 -1.54 -2.56
CA GLY A 43 2.16 -2.23 -2.31
C GLY A 43 2.20 -3.67 -2.81
N CYS A 44 1.39 -3.98 -3.80
CA CYS A 44 1.13 -5.35 -4.27
C CYS A 44 2.41 -6.11 -4.65
N ILE A 45 3.26 -5.54 -5.49
CA ILE A 45 4.44 -6.23 -6.02
C ILE A 45 5.47 -6.53 -4.92
N PRO A 46 5.94 -5.54 -4.12
CA PRO A 46 6.88 -5.83 -3.04
C PRO A 46 6.29 -6.76 -1.98
N THR A 47 5.03 -6.60 -1.62
CA THR A 47 4.37 -7.49 -0.65
C THR A 47 4.39 -8.94 -1.10
N LYS A 48 3.97 -9.23 -2.34
CA LYS A 48 3.95 -10.59 -2.88
C LYS A 48 5.35 -11.19 -3.01
N ALA A 49 6.35 -10.38 -3.38
CA ALA A 49 7.74 -10.82 -3.41
C ALA A 49 8.28 -11.21 -2.03
N LEU A 50 7.91 -10.45 -0.98
CA LEU A 50 8.25 -10.78 0.40
C LEU A 50 7.51 -12.04 0.89
N LEU A 51 6.20 -12.12 0.64
CA LEU A 51 5.37 -13.26 1.04
C LEU A 51 5.86 -14.57 0.43
N VAL A 52 6.13 -14.61 -0.88
CA VAL A 52 6.64 -15.82 -1.56
C VAL A 52 7.92 -16.34 -0.90
N ALA A 53 8.86 -15.45 -0.56
CA ALA A 53 10.09 -15.85 0.12
C ALA A 53 9.83 -16.38 1.54
N ALA A 54 8.94 -15.74 2.29
CA ALA A 54 8.58 -16.15 3.64
C ALA A 54 7.80 -17.46 3.65
N GLU A 55 6.86 -17.63 2.71
CA GLU A 55 6.07 -18.85 2.54
C GLU A 55 6.96 -20.07 2.24
N LEU A 56 7.88 -19.93 1.28
CA LEU A 56 8.80 -21.00 0.93
C LEU A 56 9.61 -21.46 2.15
N TYR A 57 10.18 -20.50 2.91
CA TYR A 57 10.91 -20.80 4.14
C TYR A 57 10.02 -21.50 5.17
N ASN A 58 8.83 -20.96 5.42
CA ASN A 58 7.90 -21.48 6.41
C ASN A 58 7.35 -22.88 6.01
N GLU A 59 7.09 -23.14 4.74
CA GLU A 59 6.64 -24.45 4.26
C GLU A 59 7.69 -25.52 4.48
N VAL A 60 8.94 -25.27 4.09
CA VAL A 60 10.04 -26.23 4.33
C VAL A 60 10.22 -26.46 5.82
N ARG A 61 10.17 -25.42 6.66
CA ARG A 61 10.34 -25.51 8.10
C ARG A 61 9.22 -26.30 8.81
N ARG A 62 7.95 -26.06 8.45
CA ARG A 62 6.79 -26.53 9.22
C ARG A 62 6.06 -27.70 8.57
N LYS A 63 5.92 -27.66 7.24
CA LYS A 63 5.20 -28.70 6.50
C LYS A 63 6.15 -29.79 5.99
N GLY A 64 7.37 -29.43 5.61
CA GLY A 64 8.35 -30.37 5.08
C GLY A 64 8.51 -31.65 5.93
N PRO A 65 8.78 -31.54 7.24
CA PRO A 65 8.96 -32.73 8.10
C PRO A 65 7.74 -33.66 8.13
N LYS A 66 6.53 -33.10 8.00
CA LYS A 66 5.27 -33.86 8.04
C LYS A 66 5.06 -34.74 6.79
N ILE A 67 5.73 -34.41 5.68
CA ILE A 67 5.64 -35.11 4.39
C ILE A 67 6.98 -35.74 3.99
N GLY A 68 7.93 -35.84 4.92
CA GLY A 68 9.22 -36.50 4.70
C GLY A 68 10.29 -35.62 4.04
N ILE A 69 10.09 -34.31 3.93
CA ILE A 69 11.11 -33.35 3.44
C ILE A 69 11.79 -32.72 4.67
N SER A 70 13.10 -32.90 4.79
CA SER A 70 13.90 -32.28 5.85
C SER A 70 15.10 -31.52 5.29
N ALA A 71 15.44 -30.42 5.92
CA ALA A 71 16.67 -29.68 5.67
C ALA A 71 17.48 -29.65 6.96
N SER A 72 18.74 -30.06 6.89
CA SER A 72 19.64 -30.12 8.07
C SER A 72 19.97 -28.73 8.64
N GLU A 73 20.07 -27.73 7.78
CA GLU A 73 20.33 -26.33 8.13
C GLU A 73 19.46 -25.41 7.31
N LEU A 74 18.23 -25.17 7.79
CA LEU A 74 17.32 -24.23 7.13
C LEU A 74 17.50 -22.83 7.71
N SER A 75 18.00 -21.92 6.89
CA SER A 75 18.17 -20.51 7.24
C SER A 75 17.70 -19.61 6.09
N TYR A 76 17.52 -18.35 6.39
CA TYR A 76 17.28 -17.32 5.36
C TYR A 76 18.28 -16.16 5.50
N ASN A 77 18.47 -15.44 4.41
CA ASN A 77 19.24 -14.19 4.38
C ASN A 77 18.31 -13.05 4.00
N PHE A 78 17.97 -12.18 4.95
CA PHE A 78 17.01 -11.12 4.74
C PHE A 78 17.47 -10.09 3.69
N GLU A 79 18.77 -9.80 3.59
CA GLU A 79 19.29 -8.92 2.54
C GLU A 79 19.02 -9.48 1.13
N LYS A 80 19.16 -10.81 0.94
CA LYS A 80 18.82 -11.45 -0.34
C LYS A 80 17.32 -11.40 -0.63
N ILE A 81 16.46 -11.54 0.38
CA ILE A 81 15.00 -11.37 0.25
C ILE A 81 14.68 -9.93 -0.18
N ARG A 82 15.30 -8.93 0.46
CA ARG A 82 15.16 -7.52 0.05
C ARG A 82 15.59 -7.29 -1.40
N LYS A 83 16.74 -7.85 -1.79
CA LYS A 83 17.22 -7.75 -3.18
C LYS A 83 16.27 -8.40 -4.17
N HIS A 84 15.64 -9.53 -3.81
CA HIS A 84 14.59 -10.17 -4.62
C HIS A 84 13.39 -9.23 -4.79
N MET A 85 12.88 -8.67 -3.70
CA MET A 85 11.80 -7.68 -3.73
C MET A 85 12.15 -6.47 -4.61
N GLN A 86 13.33 -5.88 -4.45
CA GLN A 86 13.77 -4.71 -5.25
C GLN A 86 13.89 -5.02 -6.74
N ARG A 87 14.29 -6.25 -7.11
CA ARG A 87 14.29 -6.70 -8.52
C ARG A 87 12.86 -6.76 -9.05
N ALA A 88 11.91 -7.31 -8.30
CA ALA A 88 10.51 -7.37 -8.71
C ALA A 88 9.92 -5.97 -8.96
N ILE A 89 10.15 -5.03 -8.03
CA ILE A 89 9.76 -3.61 -8.18
C ILE A 89 10.37 -3.03 -9.44
N THR A 90 11.69 -3.15 -9.62
CA THR A 90 12.41 -2.54 -10.74
C THR A 90 11.94 -3.11 -12.08
N THR A 91 11.73 -4.42 -12.16
CA THR A 91 11.24 -5.09 -13.37
C THR A 91 9.85 -4.61 -13.74
N SER A 92 8.93 -4.56 -12.76
CA SER A 92 7.56 -4.10 -12.98
C SER A 92 7.49 -2.63 -13.39
N ARG A 93 8.28 -1.77 -12.72
CA ARG A 93 8.38 -0.33 -13.05
C ARG A 93 8.84 -0.13 -14.50
N LYS A 94 9.94 -0.78 -14.89
CA LYS A 94 10.44 -0.74 -16.26
C LYS A 94 9.43 -1.30 -17.26
N GLY A 95 8.63 -2.28 -16.85
CA GLY A 95 7.53 -2.82 -17.66
C GLY A 95 6.48 -1.75 -17.98
N VAL A 96 6.06 -0.96 -16.99
CA VAL A 96 5.10 0.15 -17.21
C VAL A 96 5.70 1.23 -18.11
N GLU A 97 6.95 1.65 -17.87
CA GLU A 97 7.64 2.63 -18.70
C GLU A 97 7.79 2.15 -20.16
N TYR A 98 8.13 0.86 -20.34
CA TYR A 98 8.18 0.24 -21.67
C TYR A 98 6.82 0.25 -22.37
N LEU A 99 5.73 -0.04 -21.63
CA LEU A 99 4.38 -0.02 -22.18
C LEU A 99 3.96 1.39 -22.61
N PHE A 100 4.31 2.43 -21.86
CA PHE A 100 4.11 3.82 -22.30
C PHE A 100 4.79 4.07 -23.63
N LYS A 101 6.10 3.79 -23.70
CA LYS A 101 6.89 4.00 -24.92
C LYS A 101 6.33 3.19 -26.11
N LYS A 102 6.00 1.90 -25.89
CA LYS A 102 5.47 1.01 -26.93
C LYS A 102 4.16 1.50 -27.53
N ASN A 103 3.31 2.12 -26.69
CA ASN A 103 1.97 2.58 -27.09
C ASN A 103 1.92 4.07 -27.44
N GLY A 104 3.06 4.77 -27.52
CA GLY A 104 3.10 6.18 -27.89
C GLY A 104 2.54 7.12 -26.84
N VAL A 105 2.43 6.69 -25.58
CA VAL A 105 2.10 7.58 -24.45
C VAL A 105 3.34 8.40 -24.12
N GLU A 106 3.23 9.71 -24.16
CA GLU A 106 4.27 10.60 -23.66
C GLU A 106 4.28 10.53 -22.13
N TYR A 107 5.45 10.36 -21.52
CA TYR A 107 5.60 10.20 -20.08
C TYR A 107 6.58 11.22 -19.52
N ILE A 108 6.14 12.02 -18.55
CA ILE A 108 6.96 13.02 -17.86
C ILE A 108 7.00 12.71 -16.38
N LYS A 109 8.23 12.68 -15.84
CA LYS A 109 8.43 12.63 -14.39
C LYS A 109 8.41 14.05 -13.82
N GLY A 110 7.45 14.32 -12.96
CA GLY A 110 7.29 15.61 -12.29
C GLY A 110 5.97 15.71 -11.53
N GLU A 111 5.88 16.69 -10.68
CA GLU A 111 4.64 17.01 -9.97
C GLU A 111 3.72 17.84 -10.87
N ALA A 112 2.52 17.30 -11.12
CA ALA A 112 1.50 17.96 -11.92
C ALA A 112 0.60 18.80 -11.04
N VAL A 113 0.29 20.00 -11.48
CA VAL A 113 -0.66 20.95 -10.85
C VAL A 113 -1.71 21.31 -11.89
N VAL A 114 -2.98 21.16 -11.58
CA VAL A 114 -4.08 21.57 -12.43
C VAL A 114 -4.27 23.09 -12.24
N GLU A 115 -3.79 23.89 -13.18
CA GLU A 115 -3.87 25.35 -13.09
C GLU A 115 -5.30 25.85 -13.35
N LYS A 116 -5.97 25.23 -14.31
CA LYS A 116 -7.40 25.42 -14.66
C LYS A 116 -7.87 24.24 -15.51
N PRO A 117 -9.18 24.08 -15.73
CA PRO A 117 -9.67 23.09 -16.68
C PRO A 117 -8.95 23.15 -18.01
N GLY A 118 -8.44 22.01 -18.49
CA GLY A 118 -7.67 21.90 -19.73
C GLY A 118 -6.19 22.28 -19.65
N VAL A 119 -5.66 22.75 -18.52
CA VAL A 119 -4.26 23.17 -18.39
C VAL A 119 -3.61 22.55 -17.16
N VAL A 120 -2.53 21.81 -17.38
CA VAL A 120 -1.70 21.19 -16.34
C VAL A 120 -0.29 21.77 -16.40
N LYS A 121 0.22 22.18 -15.24
CA LYS A 121 1.61 22.67 -15.07
C LYS A 121 2.48 21.55 -14.48
N VAL A 122 3.71 21.39 -15.03
CA VAL A 122 4.73 20.48 -14.50
C VAL A 122 6.06 21.25 -14.47
N GLY A 123 6.53 21.60 -13.28
CA GLY A 123 7.64 22.55 -13.14
C GLY A 123 7.29 23.90 -13.79
N GLU A 124 8.13 24.37 -14.71
CA GLU A 124 7.88 25.63 -15.45
C GLU A 124 7.04 25.42 -16.73
N ASN A 125 6.81 24.17 -17.15
CA ASN A 125 6.13 23.88 -18.40
C ASN A 125 4.62 23.77 -18.20
N LYS A 126 3.85 24.29 -19.18
CA LYS A 126 2.39 24.15 -19.24
C LYS A 126 1.99 23.26 -20.40
N PHE A 127 1.06 22.37 -20.14
CA PHE A 127 0.52 21.41 -21.09
C PHE A 127 -0.99 21.58 -21.21
N GLU A 128 -1.49 21.60 -22.43
CA GLU A 128 -2.93 21.76 -22.71
C GLU A 128 -3.52 20.43 -23.18
N ALA A 129 -4.72 20.11 -22.68
CA ALA A 129 -5.50 18.96 -23.07
C ALA A 129 -6.99 19.23 -23.10
N LYS A 130 -7.71 18.46 -23.91
CA LYS A 130 -9.19 18.46 -23.90
C LYS A 130 -9.75 17.87 -22.61
N ASN A 131 -9.06 16.83 -22.06
CA ASN A 131 -9.48 16.10 -20.88
C ASN A 131 -8.31 15.91 -19.92
N ILE A 132 -8.60 15.93 -18.61
CA ILE A 132 -7.67 15.61 -17.53
C ILE A 132 -8.24 14.46 -16.72
N LEU A 133 -7.46 13.39 -16.54
CA LEU A 133 -7.77 12.30 -15.62
C LEU A 133 -6.92 12.44 -14.35
N ILE A 134 -7.57 12.65 -13.22
CA ILE A 134 -6.93 12.68 -11.90
C ILE A 134 -6.87 11.23 -11.37
N ALA A 135 -5.65 10.67 -11.32
CA ALA A 135 -5.37 9.30 -10.86
C ALA A 135 -4.24 9.31 -9.81
N THR A 136 -4.30 10.28 -8.90
CA THR A 136 -3.27 10.58 -7.90
C THR A 136 -3.18 9.55 -6.77
N GLY A 137 -4.13 8.60 -6.70
CA GLY A 137 -4.12 7.48 -5.77
C GLY A 137 -4.37 7.87 -4.32
N SER A 138 -3.67 7.21 -3.40
CA SER A 138 -3.92 7.33 -1.96
C SER A 138 -2.64 7.20 -1.14
N VAL A 139 -2.70 7.65 0.12
CA VAL A 139 -1.64 7.52 1.12
C VAL A 139 -2.15 6.80 2.37
N PRO A 140 -1.27 6.15 3.17
CA PRO A 140 -1.65 5.56 4.44
C PRO A 140 -2.36 6.57 5.34
N THR A 141 -3.35 6.11 6.11
CA THR A 141 -4.03 6.94 7.09
C THR A 141 -3.26 6.88 8.40
N LEU A 142 -2.87 8.05 8.93
CA LEU A 142 -2.33 8.22 10.27
C LEU A 142 -3.19 9.25 11.03
N PHE A 143 -3.47 8.96 12.29
CA PHE A 143 -4.25 9.83 13.19
C PHE A 143 -3.77 9.65 14.64
N PRO A 144 -4.16 10.54 15.57
CA PRO A 144 -3.80 10.40 16.98
C PRO A 144 -4.27 9.06 17.59
N PRO A 145 -3.44 8.42 18.43
CA PRO A 145 -2.14 8.90 18.94
C PRO A 145 -0.94 8.60 18.02
N PHE A 146 -1.14 7.88 16.91
CA PHE A 146 -0.06 7.29 16.11
C PHE A 146 0.78 8.31 15.34
N ASN A 147 0.19 9.42 14.91
CA ASN A 147 0.89 10.50 14.19
C ASN A 147 1.69 11.43 15.15
N GLU A 148 1.58 11.23 16.45
CA GLU A 148 2.27 12.02 17.48
C GLU A 148 3.52 11.32 18.01
N VAL A 149 3.72 10.05 17.62
CA VAL A 149 4.83 9.22 18.11
C VAL A 149 5.81 8.92 16.98
N GLU A 150 7.04 9.37 17.13
CA GLU A 150 8.09 9.15 16.13
C GLU A 150 8.47 7.66 16.01
N GLY A 151 8.72 7.21 14.78
CA GLY A 151 9.15 5.84 14.48
C GLY A 151 8.04 4.83 14.33
N ILE A 152 6.78 5.26 14.37
CA ILE A 152 5.63 4.45 13.95
C ILE A 152 5.73 4.22 12.44
N TRP A 153 5.54 2.96 12.04
CA TRP A 153 5.56 2.56 10.64
C TRP A 153 4.17 2.64 10.00
N THR A 154 4.17 2.99 8.74
CA THR A 154 3.08 2.74 7.79
C THR A 154 3.43 1.57 6.88
N SER A 155 2.50 1.15 6.03
CA SER A 155 2.79 0.12 5.01
C SER A 155 3.94 0.50 4.08
N ASP A 156 4.17 1.79 3.85
CA ASP A 156 5.24 2.28 2.97
C ASP A 156 6.64 2.08 3.59
N ASP A 157 6.75 2.11 4.92
CA ASP A 157 8.01 1.96 5.66
C ASP A 157 8.53 0.52 5.65
N VAL A 158 7.64 -0.47 5.60
CA VAL A 158 7.99 -1.90 5.58
C VAL A 158 8.95 -2.23 4.43
N PHE A 159 8.76 -1.62 3.26
CA PHE A 159 9.59 -1.91 2.08
C PHE A 159 10.98 -1.25 2.13
N ASN A 160 11.20 -0.36 3.09
CA ASN A 160 12.48 0.32 3.33
C ASN A 160 13.29 -0.27 4.49
N MET A 161 12.71 -1.22 5.27
CA MET A 161 13.41 -1.81 6.42
C MET A 161 14.72 -2.50 6.00
N GLU A 162 15.75 -2.34 6.80
CA GLU A 162 17.08 -2.94 6.56
C GLU A 162 17.24 -4.30 7.25
N SER A 163 16.54 -4.50 8.35
CA SER A 163 16.51 -5.74 9.14
C SER A 163 15.11 -6.03 9.63
N LEU A 164 14.83 -7.31 9.94
CA LEU A 164 13.59 -7.69 10.59
C LEU A 164 13.60 -7.26 12.05
N PRO A 165 12.49 -6.71 12.58
CA PRO A 165 12.37 -6.46 14.01
C PRO A 165 12.21 -7.78 14.76
N LYS A 166 12.54 -7.78 16.07
CA LYS A 166 12.30 -8.95 16.94
C LYS A 166 10.80 -9.15 17.21
N SER A 167 10.06 -8.04 17.28
CA SER A 167 8.61 -8.04 17.50
C SER A 167 7.95 -6.86 16.83
N ILE A 168 6.70 -7.07 16.40
CA ILE A 168 5.89 -6.03 15.74
C ILE A 168 4.43 -6.15 16.18
N LEU A 169 3.81 -5.00 16.44
CA LEU A 169 2.37 -4.89 16.64
C LEU A 169 1.76 -4.16 15.46
N ILE A 170 0.77 -4.78 14.84
CA ILE A 170 0.08 -4.28 13.66
C ILE A 170 -1.31 -3.80 14.09
N VAL A 171 -1.59 -2.53 13.90
CA VAL A 171 -2.88 -1.92 14.16
C VAL A 171 -3.70 -1.95 12.88
N GLY A 172 -4.82 -2.68 12.92
CA GLY A 172 -5.68 -2.95 11.78
C GLY A 172 -5.47 -4.33 11.18
N GLY A 173 -6.50 -5.17 11.25
CA GLY A 173 -6.56 -6.54 10.71
C GLY A 173 -7.13 -6.62 9.28
N GLY A 174 -7.13 -5.52 8.52
CA GLY A 174 -7.49 -5.53 7.11
C GLY A 174 -6.44 -6.22 6.23
N VAL A 175 -6.64 -6.23 4.90
CA VAL A 175 -5.79 -6.94 3.93
C VAL A 175 -4.30 -6.65 4.13
N ILE A 176 -3.92 -5.38 4.26
CA ILE A 176 -2.52 -4.99 4.46
C ILE A 176 -1.97 -5.56 5.77
N GLY A 177 -2.75 -5.44 6.85
CA GLY A 177 -2.34 -5.91 8.18
C GLY A 177 -2.09 -7.41 8.22
N VAL A 178 -3.01 -8.22 7.66
CA VAL A 178 -2.88 -9.68 7.65
C VAL A 178 -1.76 -10.17 6.72
N GLU A 179 -1.51 -9.50 5.59
CA GLU A 179 -0.38 -9.79 4.72
C GLU A 179 0.96 -9.52 5.41
N MET A 180 1.09 -8.38 6.09
CA MET A 180 2.29 -8.05 6.85
C MET A 180 2.48 -8.98 8.04
N ALA A 181 1.42 -9.30 8.77
CA ALA A 181 1.47 -10.26 9.87
C ALA A 181 1.94 -11.65 9.40
N SER A 182 1.42 -12.11 8.27
CA SER A 182 1.86 -13.37 7.64
C SER A 182 3.35 -13.35 7.33
N PHE A 183 3.82 -12.29 6.67
CA PHE A 183 5.22 -12.12 6.30
C PHE A 183 6.15 -12.17 7.52
N PHE A 184 5.89 -11.35 8.52
CA PHE A 184 6.71 -11.26 9.71
C PHE A 184 6.71 -12.56 10.52
N ALA A 185 5.54 -13.13 10.78
CA ALA A 185 5.42 -14.35 11.57
C ALA A 185 6.06 -15.57 10.90
N MET A 186 5.92 -15.71 9.58
CA MET A 186 6.56 -16.80 8.83
C MET A 186 8.10 -16.76 8.92
N LEU A 187 8.68 -15.57 9.07
CA LEU A 187 10.13 -15.39 9.28
C LEU A 187 10.55 -15.40 10.76
N GLY A 188 9.63 -15.68 11.68
CA GLY A 188 9.93 -15.86 13.10
C GLY A 188 9.88 -14.58 13.94
N VAL A 189 9.37 -13.48 13.40
CA VAL A 189 9.13 -12.25 14.17
C VAL A 189 7.92 -12.46 15.08
N LYS A 190 8.02 -12.08 16.37
CA LYS A 190 6.87 -12.09 17.28
C LYS A 190 5.88 -11.04 16.81
N THR A 191 4.69 -11.48 16.40
CA THR A 191 3.73 -10.64 15.67
C THR A 191 2.38 -10.59 16.38
N TYR A 192 1.86 -9.37 16.52
CA TYR A 192 0.55 -9.08 17.10
C TYR A 192 -0.31 -8.32 16.09
N ILE A 193 -1.62 -8.62 16.05
CA ILE A 193 -2.64 -7.83 15.35
C ILE A 193 -3.63 -7.29 16.39
N VAL A 194 -3.93 -6.00 16.32
CA VAL A 194 -5.02 -5.38 17.07
C VAL A 194 -6.04 -4.84 16.09
N GLU A 195 -7.25 -5.41 16.11
CA GLU A 195 -8.37 -5.05 15.23
C GLU A 195 -9.55 -4.55 16.06
N ILE A 196 -10.09 -3.39 15.70
CA ILE A 196 -11.21 -2.76 16.41
C ILE A 196 -12.54 -3.44 16.07
N MET A 197 -12.66 -4.01 14.88
CA MET A 197 -13.83 -4.75 14.47
C MET A 197 -13.86 -6.12 15.16
N ASP A 198 -14.97 -6.80 15.06
CA ASP A 198 -15.21 -8.10 15.68
C ASP A 198 -14.39 -9.26 15.09
N HIS A 199 -13.90 -9.08 13.86
CA HIS A 199 -12.95 -10.02 13.22
C HIS A 199 -11.96 -9.32 12.28
N ILE A 200 -10.84 -10.00 12.00
CA ILE A 200 -9.90 -9.59 10.94
C ILE A 200 -10.58 -9.70 9.57
N LEU A 201 -10.09 -8.95 8.56
CA LEU A 201 -10.72 -8.85 7.24
C LEU A 201 -12.21 -8.46 7.32
N PRO A 202 -12.58 -7.35 7.95
CA PRO A 202 -13.97 -7.00 8.24
C PRO A 202 -14.84 -6.73 6.99
N ALA A 203 -14.24 -6.75 5.80
CA ALA A 203 -14.96 -6.64 4.53
C ALA A 203 -15.24 -7.99 3.85
N GLU A 204 -14.74 -9.09 4.41
CA GLU A 204 -14.92 -10.46 3.91
C GLU A 204 -15.96 -11.21 4.75
N ASP A 205 -16.45 -12.34 4.25
CA ASP A 205 -17.38 -13.20 4.96
C ASP A 205 -16.71 -13.84 6.21
N ASP A 206 -17.48 -14.05 7.27
CA ASP A 206 -16.99 -14.55 8.56
C ASP A 206 -16.26 -15.89 8.46
N ASP A 207 -16.75 -16.81 7.62
CA ASP A 207 -16.14 -18.12 7.42
C ASP A 207 -14.77 -18.03 6.72
N VAL A 208 -14.61 -17.08 5.80
CA VAL A 208 -13.31 -16.77 5.16
C VAL A 208 -12.35 -16.18 6.19
N ALA A 209 -12.82 -15.22 7.00
CA ALA A 209 -12.03 -14.62 8.07
C ALA A 209 -11.57 -15.65 9.11
N GLU A 210 -12.45 -16.61 9.49
CA GLU A 210 -12.13 -17.68 10.43
C GLU A 210 -11.01 -18.60 9.93
N VAL A 211 -11.04 -18.99 8.65
CA VAL A 211 -9.99 -19.81 8.04
C VAL A 211 -8.64 -19.11 8.11
N LEU A 212 -8.60 -17.81 7.76
CA LEU A 212 -7.36 -17.03 7.82
C LEU A 212 -6.90 -16.80 9.27
N ARG A 213 -7.81 -16.51 10.19
CA ARG A 213 -7.52 -16.35 11.63
C ARG A 213 -6.80 -17.58 12.17
N LYS A 214 -7.33 -18.76 11.88
CA LYS A 214 -6.70 -20.02 12.28
C LYS A 214 -5.31 -20.18 11.68
N ALA A 215 -5.17 -19.92 10.38
CA ALA A 215 -3.87 -20.02 9.70
C ALA A 215 -2.82 -19.05 10.28
N LEU A 216 -3.21 -17.81 10.62
CA LEU A 216 -2.33 -16.83 11.25
C LEU A 216 -1.91 -17.26 12.67
N ARG A 217 -2.85 -17.73 13.48
CA ARG A 217 -2.55 -18.28 14.82
C ARG A 217 -1.61 -19.49 14.73
N ASP A 218 -1.80 -20.36 13.76
CA ASP A 218 -0.94 -21.51 13.54
C ASP A 218 0.52 -21.14 13.23
N ILE A 219 0.76 -20.00 12.62
CA ILE A 219 2.13 -19.47 12.38
C ILE A 219 2.65 -18.59 13.52
N GLY A 220 1.87 -18.39 14.60
CA GLY A 220 2.30 -17.72 15.81
C GLY A 220 1.92 -16.24 15.90
N VAL A 221 0.90 -15.79 15.18
CA VAL A 221 0.34 -14.43 15.31
C VAL A 221 -0.65 -14.41 16.48
N ASP A 222 -0.45 -13.48 17.40
CA ASP A 222 -1.44 -13.15 18.45
C ASP A 222 -2.43 -12.13 17.89
N ILE A 223 -3.72 -12.46 17.90
CA ILE A 223 -4.77 -11.63 17.30
C ILE A 223 -5.75 -11.19 18.39
N PHE A 224 -5.86 -9.87 18.54
CA PHE A 224 -6.80 -9.17 19.45
C PHE A 224 -7.88 -8.49 18.59
N GLU A 225 -9.02 -9.15 18.45
CA GLU A 225 -10.22 -8.64 17.79
C GLU A 225 -11.11 -7.91 18.80
N SER A 226 -12.04 -7.06 18.34
CA SER A 226 -12.85 -6.17 19.18
C SER A 226 -11.97 -5.37 20.16
N SER A 227 -10.77 -4.99 19.76
CA SER A 227 -9.74 -4.42 20.63
C SER A 227 -9.21 -3.11 20.07
N LYS A 228 -8.88 -2.17 20.96
CA LYS A 228 -8.48 -0.81 20.59
C LYS A 228 -7.15 -0.44 21.21
N VAL A 229 -6.25 0.12 20.42
CA VAL A 229 -5.06 0.80 20.94
C VAL A 229 -5.48 2.13 21.57
N LYS A 230 -5.17 2.32 22.84
CA LYS A 230 -5.47 3.53 23.62
C LYS A 230 -4.31 4.52 23.65
N ALA A 231 -3.09 3.99 23.76
CA ALA A 231 -1.87 4.78 23.80
C ALA A 231 -0.71 4.00 23.19
N VAL A 232 0.27 4.72 22.70
CA VAL A 232 1.56 4.19 22.25
C VAL A 232 2.64 5.11 22.80
N ASP A 233 3.55 4.55 23.58
CA ASP A 233 4.65 5.29 24.18
C ASP A 233 6.00 4.71 23.73
N ARG A 234 6.98 5.58 23.53
CA ARG A 234 8.38 5.15 23.26
C ARG A 234 8.97 4.54 24.52
N LYS A 235 9.62 3.38 24.37
CA LYS A 235 10.41 2.73 25.43
C LYS A 235 11.75 2.27 24.88
N GLY A 236 12.79 3.06 25.11
CA GLY A 236 14.10 2.81 24.52
C GLY A 236 14.04 2.84 22.98
N GLU A 237 14.47 1.75 22.36
CA GLU A 237 14.39 1.60 20.88
C GLU A 237 13.04 1.06 20.38
N GLY A 238 12.16 0.64 21.29
CA GLY A 238 10.86 0.08 20.98
C GLY A 238 9.69 0.92 21.48
N PHE A 239 8.58 0.24 21.71
CA PHE A 239 7.30 0.84 22.12
C PHE A 239 6.61 0.00 23.19
N VAL A 240 5.84 0.67 24.05
CA VAL A 240 4.79 0.07 24.87
C VAL A 240 3.47 0.49 24.27
N VAL A 241 2.63 -0.48 23.92
CA VAL A 241 1.30 -0.25 23.33
C VAL A 241 0.24 -0.68 24.32
N ASN A 242 -0.57 0.27 24.76
CA ASN A 242 -1.71 0.01 25.64
C ASN A 242 -2.91 -0.42 24.80
N VAL A 243 -3.35 -1.66 25.00
CA VAL A 243 -4.44 -2.30 24.23
C VAL A 243 -5.61 -2.62 25.15
N GLU A 244 -6.75 -2.02 24.89
CA GLU A 244 -8.02 -2.35 25.52
C GLU A 244 -8.67 -3.50 24.76
N THR A 245 -8.84 -4.63 25.41
CA THR A 245 -9.55 -5.81 24.89
C THR A 245 -10.90 -5.96 25.57
N PRO A 246 -11.82 -6.80 25.08
CA PRO A 246 -13.09 -7.08 25.77
C PRO A 246 -12.96 -7.66 27.18
N LYS A 247 -11.77 -8.18 27.53
CA LYS A 247 -11.55 -8.84 28.83
C LYS A 247 -10.73 -7.99 29.78
N GLU A 248 -9.72 -7.33 29.28
CA GLU A 248 -8.72 -6.61 30.09
C GLU A 248 -7.96 -5.58 29.25
N THR A 249 -7.22 -4.71 29.91
CA THR A 249 -6.27 -3.81 29.28
C THR A 249 -4.87 -4.38 29.43
N LEU A 250 -4.11 -4.43 28.31
CA LEU A 250 -2.78 -5.03 28.23
C LEU A 250 -1.76 -3.99 27.79
N ASP A 251 -0.58 -4.04 28.38
CA ASP A 251 0.60 -3.34 27.86
C ASP A 251 1.46 -4.32 27.08
N ILE A 252 1.60 -4.11 25.78
CA ILE A 252 2.37 -4.97 24.89
C ILE A 252 3.66 -4.25 24.48
N GLU A 253 4.81 -4.82 24.85
CA GLU A 253 6.11 -4.29 24.47
C GLU A 253 6.54 -4.86 23.12
N VAL A 254 6.87 -3.98 22.17
CA VAL A 254 7.32 -4.35 20.81
C VAL A 254 8.42 -3.45 20.31
N GLU A 255 9.21 -3.97 19.38
CA GLU A 255 10.24 -3.17 18.72
C GLU A 255 9.67 -2.22 17.68
N LYS A 256 8.60 -2.62 16.98
CA LYS A 256 7.94 -1.80 15.95
C LYS A 256 6.42 -1.83 16.09
N VAL A 257 5.81 -0.72 15.69
CA VAL A 257 4.36 -0.60 15.53
C VAL A 257 4.07 -0.22 14.08
N LEU A 258 3.19 -0.97 13.42
CA LEU A 258 2.76 -0.75 12.05
C LEU A 258 1.28 -0.36 12.02
N ILE A 259 0.96 0.75 11.38
CA ILE A 259 -0.42 1.20 11.19
C ILE A 259 -0.93 0.79 9.82
N SER A 260 -2.02 0.01 9.80
CA SER A 260 -2.68 -0.51 8.58
C SER A 260 -4.19 -0.34 8.61
N VAL A 261 -4.67 0.79 9.14
CA VAL A 261 -6.10 1.12 9.35
C VAL A 261 -6.78 1.77 8.13
N GLY A 262 -6.23 1.54 6.96
CA GLY A 262 -6.76 2.04 5.70
C GLY A 262 -5.94 3.14 5.06
N ARG A 263 -6.45 3.65 3.95
CA ARG A 263 -5.80 4.66 3.12
C ARG A 263 -6.77 5.79 2.82
N ARG A 264 -6.28 7.00 2.67
CA ARG A 264 -7.07 8.17 2.26
C ARG A 264 -6.66 8.63 0.87
N PRO A 265 -7.60 9.13 0.04
CA PRO A 265 -7.28 9.71 -1.27
C PRO A 265 -6.26 10.84 -1.16
N LEU A 266 -5.33 10.89 -2.11
CA LEU A 266 -4.37 11.97 -2.26
C LEU A 266 -4.93 12.99 -3.26
N ILE A 267 -5.53 14.07 -2.76
CA ILE A 267 -6.17 15.10 -3.56
C ILE A 267 -5.45 16.42 -3.33
N GLY A 268 -4.87 16.98 -4.41
CA GLY A 268 -4.16 18.25 -4.36
C GLY A 268 -5.09 19.44 -4.07
N GLU A 269 -4.54 20.49 -3.45
CA GLU A 269 -5.27 21.73 -3.22
C GLU A 269 -5.66 22.44 -4.54
N ASP A 270 -4.86 22.26 -5.59
CA ASP A 270 -5.14 22.72 -6.94
C ASP A 270 -6.46 22.17 -7.50
N VAL A 271 -6.72 20.86 -7.26
CA VAL A 271 -7.97 20.19 -7.66
C VAL A 271 -9.19 20.82 -6.95
N ARG A 272 -9.04 21.15 -5.66
CA ARG A 272 -10.07 21.87 -4.90
C ARG A 272 -10.25 23.31 -5.38
N ALA A 273 -9.16 23.99 -5.67
CA ALA A 273 -9.13 25.40 -6.07
C ALA A 273 -9.87 25.64 -7.41
N ILE A 274 -9.85 24.67 -8.33
CA ILE A 274 -10.61 24.77 -9.60
C ILE A 274 -12.09 24.38 -9.45
N GLY A 275 -12.57 24.10 -8.23
CA GLY A 275 -13.98 23.83 -7.92
C GLY A 275 -14.43 22.37 -8.08
N VAL A 276 -13.51 21.41 -8.17
CA VAL A 276 -13.87 19.97 -8.17
C VAL A 276 -14.48 19.61 -6.82
N ARG A 277 -15.64 18.98 -6.86
CA ARG A 277 -16.35 18.55 -5.65
C ARG A 277 -15.64 17.37 -4.99
N VAL A 278 -15.32 17.54 -3.72
CA VAL A 278 -14.63 16.54 -2.90
C VAL A 278 -15.43 16.27 -1.63
N GLU A 279 -15.68 14.99 -1.35
CA GLU A 279 -16.26 14.49 -0.09
C GLU A 279 -15.24 13.56 0.60
N LYS A 280 -15.51 12.26 0.71
CA LYS A 280 -14.52 11.25 1.12
C LYS A 280 -13.44 11.03 0.05
N GLY A 281 -13.74 11.36 -1.19
CA GLY A 281 -12.90 11.33 -2.38
C GLY A 281 -13.42 12.37 -3.38
N ILE A 282 -12.84 12.43 -4.57
CA ILE A 282 -13.40 13.22 -5.68
C ILE A 282 -14.74 12.61 -6.05
N VAL A 283 -15.79 13.45 -6.10
CA VAL A 283 -17.13 13.01 -6.48
C VAL A 283 -17.22 12.89 -7.99
N THR A 284 -17.63 11.71 -8.47
CA THR A 284 -17.83 11.42 -9.90
C THR A 284 -19.16 10.78 -10.17
N ASP A 285 -19.60 10.85 -11.43
CA ASP A 285 -20.69 10.04 -11.95
C ASP A 285 -20.21 8.62 -12.33
N GLU A 286 -21.12 7.79 -12.86
CA GLU A 286 -20.83 6.41 -13.32
C GLU A 286 -19.82 6.37 -14.49
N SER A 287 -19.61 7.46 -15.20
CA SER A 287 -18.64 7.64 -16.27
C SER A 287 -17.32 8.23 -15.78
N LEU A 288 -17.12 8.32 -14.46
CA LEU A 288 -15.97 8.93 -13.79
C LEU A 288 -15.79 10.43 -14.07
N ARG A 289 -16.84 11.13 -14.51
CA ARG A 289 -16.82 12.58 -14.72
C ARG A 289 -17.01 13.30 -13.39
N THR A 290 -16.22 14.33 -13.17
CA THR A 290 -16.43 15.25 -12.05
C THR A 290 -17.51 16.28 -12.40
N ASN A 291 -17.80 17.20 -11.48
CA ASN A 291 -18.68 18.35 -11.73
C ASN A 291 -18.05 19.42 -12.65
N ILE A 292 -16.79 19.27 -13.05
CA ILE A 292 -16.09 20.19 -13.96
C ILE A 292 -15.91 19.51 -15.31
N ASP A 293 -16.40 20.13 -16.37
CA ASP A 293 -16.29 19.58 -17.73
C ASP A 293 -14.83 19.35 -18.14
N GLY A 294 -14.58 18.23 -18.80
CA GLY A 294 -13.25 17.79 -19.20
C GLY A 294 -12.36 17.29 -18.06
N ILE A 295 -12.86 17.18 -16.80
CA ILE A 295 -12.11 16.63 -15.66
C ILE A 295 -12.77 15.34 -15.18
N TYR A 296 -11.96 14.29 -15.11
CA TYR A 296 -12.30 12.94 -14.67
C TYR A 296 -11.44 12.54 -13.46
N ALA A 297 -11.89 11.57 -12.65
CA ALA A 297 -11.11 11.01 -11.55
C ALA A 297 -11.33 9.49 -11.40
N ALA A 298 -10.28 8.77 -11.01
CA ALA A 298 -10.29 7.32 -10.78
C ALA A 298 -9.34 6.91 -9.62
#